data_90e71fe7ce941aa3de11f5096e11c369
#
_entry.id   90e71fe7ce941aa3de11f5096e11c369
#
_cell.length_a   1.000
_cell.length_b   1.000
_cell.length_c   1.000
_cell.angle_alpha   90.00
_cell.angle_beta   90.00
_cell.angle_gamma   90.00
#
_symmetry.space_group_name_H-M   'P 1'
#
loop_
_entity.id
_entity.type
_entity.pdbx_description
1 polymer ?
#
loop_
_entity_poly.entity_id
_entity_poly.type
_entity_poly.pdbx_seq_one_letter_code
_entity_poly.pdbx_strand_id
1 'polypeptide(L)'
;ENGATYLGFVFYQPSPRNLSLEKAKQLIYRVPKNVIRVGLFVNPTDAEIEDVLSSADLDMIQLHGHEKPSRILEIKKVSQLPILKAIKLDKQKDLKSAKDFYDVADHLLFDSKAPATLKNALPGGNAISFDWQLLRHAKIPLPWMLAGGLNISNIAKATISSGATTLDVSSGVERVPGVKDLNLILKFLNAVKEIENPKSLINIE
;
A
#
# COMPACT_ATOMS: atom_id res chain seq x y z
N GLU A 1 -14.50 -5.23 9.70
CA GLU A 1 -14.99 -6.38 10.52
C GLU A 1 -14.05 -7.59 10.45
N ASN A 2 -13.26 -7.74 9.37
CA ASN A 2 -12.42 -8.92 9.13
C ASN A 2 -10.95 -8.75 9.50
N GLY A 3 -10.55 -7.64 10.12
CA GLY A 3 -9.21 -7.43 10.67
C GLY A 3 -8.27 -6.61 9.79
N ALA A 4 -8.75 -5.97 8.72
CA ALA A 4 -7.95 -4.98 8.02
C ALA A 4 -7.76 -3.72 8.89
N THR A 5 -6.52 -3.27 9.02
CA THR A 5 -6.17 -2.03 9.75
C THR A 5 -6.25 -0.80 8.86
N TYR A 6 -5.98 -0.96 7.57
CA TYR A 6 -5.96 0.11 6.57
C TYR A 6 -6.90 -0.25 5.41
N LEU A 7 -7.56 0.76 4.83
CA LEU A 7 -8.30 0.64 3.58
C LEU A 7 -7.86 1.74 2.61
N GLY A 8 -7.35 1.33 1.43
CA GLY A 8 -6.88 2.22 0.38
C GLY A 8 -7.98 2.62 -0.60
N PHE A 9 -8.06 3.91 -0.92
CA PHE A 9 -8.95 4.53 -1.89
C PHE A 9 -8.10 5.20 -2.96
N VAL A 10 -8.23 4.76 -4.22
CA VAL A 10 -7.34 5.20 -5.30
C VAL A 10 -7.91 6.41 -6.02
N PHE A 11 -7.13 7.49 -6.06
CA PHE A 11 -7.41 8.73 -6.79
C PHE A 11 -6.32 8.93 -7.87
N TYR A 12 -6.36 8.08 -8.89
CA TYR A 12 -5.47 8.12 -10.04
C TYR A 12 -6.19 7.64 -11.28
N GLN A 13 -6.61 8.58 -12.12
CA GLN A 13 -7.50 8.37 -13.27
C GLN A 13 -7.07 7.24 -14.22
N PRO A 14 -5.79 7.01 -14.52
CA PRO A 14 -5.37 5.89 -15.37
C PRO A 14 -5.53 4.50 -14.73
N SER A 15 -5.77 4.43 -13.42
CA SER A 15 -5.93 3.15 -12.72
C SER A 15 -7.34 2.58 -12.90
N PRO A 16 -7.50 1.27 -13.14
CA PRO A 16 -8.82 0.63 -13.11
C PRO A 16 -9.46 0.63 -11.72
N ARG A 17 -8.69 1.04 -10.69
CA ARG A 17 -9.13 1.16 -9.29
C ARG A 17 -9.52 2.58 -8.92
N ASN A 18 -9.45 3.51 -9.88
CA ASN A 18 -9.77 4.91 -9.63
C ASN A 18 -11.22 5.08 -9.16
N LEU A 19 -11.40 5.93 -8.16
CA LEU A 19 -12.71 6.29 -7.62
C LEU A 19 -13.07 7.73 -7.99
N SER A 20 -14.31 7.96 -8.36
CA SER A 20 -14.85 9.33 -8.35
C SER A 20 -14.99 9.84 -6.93
N LEU A 21 -14.96 11.16 -6.73
CA LEU A 21 -15.13 11.80 -5.42
C LEU A 21 -16.42 11.36 -4.74
N GLU A 22 -17.53 11.32 -5.50
CA GLU A 22 -18.83 10.87 -4.99
C GLU A 22 -18.79 9.43 -4.50
N LYS A 23 -18.19 8.52 -5.29
CA LYS A 23 -18.07 7.12 -4.90
C LYS A 23 -17.16 6.93 -3.69
N ALA A 24 -16.06 7.66 -3.64
CA ALA A 24 -15.14 7.65 -2.50
C ALA A 24 -15.86 8.10 -1.22
N LYS A 25 -16.58 9.21 -1.25
CA LYS A 25 -17.38 9.70 -0.12
C LYS A 25 -18.35 8.64 0.42
N GLN A 26 -19.11 7.98 -0.47
CA GLN A 26 -20.05 6.93 -0.08
C GLN A 26 -19.37 5.72 0.57
N LEU A 27 -18.20 5.32 0.05
CA LEU A 27 -17.46 4.17 0.58
C LEU A 27 -16.78 4.50 1.91
N ILE A 28 -16.10 5.65 1.99
CA ILE A 28 -15.37 6.11 3.17
C ILE A 28 -16.30 6.29 4.37
N TYR A 29 -17.51 6.81 4.16
CA TYR A 29 -18.51 6.96 5.20
C TYR A 29 -18.89 5.63 5.89
N ARG A 30 -18.75 4.50 5.18
CA ARG A 30 -19.05 3.16 5.69
C ARG A 30 -17.88 2.48 6.39
N VAL A 31 -16.69 3.08 6.36
CA VAL A 31 -15.51 2.50 7.01
C VAL A 31 -15.63 2.62 8.52
N PRO A 32 -15.44 1.53 9.27
CA PRO A 32 -15.40 1.59 10.73
C PRO A 32 -14.33 2.56 11.24
N LYS A 33 -14.61 3.29 12.32
CA LYS A 33 -13.72 4.32 12.85
C LYS A 33 -12.34 3.82 13.31
N ASN A 34 -12.21 2.54 13.57
CA ASN A 34 -10.95 1.88 13.95
C ASN A 34 -10.11 1.44 12.74
N VAL A 35 -10.53 1.74 11.53
CA VAL A 35 -9.81 1.41 10.28
C VAL A 35 -9.33 2.71 9.63
N ILE A 36 -8.04 2.77 9.34
CA ILE A 36 -7.36 3.93 8.74
C ILE A 36 -7.73 4.04 7.26
N ARG A 37 -8.26 5.18 6.85
CA ARG A 37 -8.68 5.48 5.47
C ARG A 37 -7.53 6.16 4.74
N VAL A 38 -6.93 5.45 3.79
CA VAL A 38 -5.75 5.89 3.05
C VAL A 38 -6.13 6.34 1.65
N GLY A 39 -5.89 7.60 1.30
CA GLY A 39 -6.04 8.11 -0.07
C GLY A 39 -4.77 7.89 -0.86
N LEU A 40 -4.83 7.10 -1.94
CA LEU A 40 -3.69 6.84 -2.82
C LEU A 40 -3.69 7.77 -4.02
N PHE A 41 -2.57 8.50 -4.19
CA PHE A 41 -2.33 9.44 -5.27
C PHE A 41 -1.03 9.11 -6.02
N VAL A 42 -0.93 9.59 -7.27
CA VAL A 42 0.25 9.48 -8.12
C VAL A 42 0.59 10.83 -8.71
N ASN A 43 1.65 11.48 -8.22
CA ASN A 43 2.10 12.82 -8.59
C ASN A 43 0.96 13.87 -8.56
N PRO A 44 0.18 13.96 -7.48
CA PRO A 44 -0.99 14.84 -7.45
C PRO A 44 -0.60 16.32 -7.43
N THR A 45 -1.47 17.16 -7.97
CA THR A 45 -1.51 18.61 -7.76
C THR A 45 -2.13 18.93 -6.39
N ASP A 46 -1.97 20.16 -5.90
CA ASP A 46 -2.65 20.61 -4.67
C ASP A 46 -4.16 20.57 -4.83
N ALA A 47 -4.67 21.01 -5.98
CA ALA A 47 -6.10 21.00 -6.28
C ALA A 47 -6.71 19.60 -6.21
N GLU A 48 -6.03 18.56 -6.76
CA GLU A 48 -6.51 17.18 -6.69
C GLU A 48 -6.57 16.66 -5.26
N ILE A 49 -5.63 17.07 -4.40
CA ILE A 49 -5.65 16.71 -2.97
C ILE A 49 -6.79 17.43 -2.25
N GLU A 50 -6.92 18.74 -2.45
CA GLU A 50 -7.95 19.58 -1.84
C GLU A 50 -9.36 19.13 -2.23
N ASP A 51 -9.60 18.79 -3.50
CA ASP A 51 -10.87 18.25 -3.99
C ASP A 51 -11.26 16.96 -3.26
N VAL A 52 -10.31 16.04 -3.08
CA VAL A 52 -10.57 14.79 -2.34
C VAL A 52 -10.82 15.08 -0.86
N LEU A 53 -9.98 15.89 -0.21
CA LEU A 53 -10.11 16.19 1.22
C LEU A 53 -11.38 16.97 1.57
N SER A 54 -11.86 17.82 0.65
CA SER A 54 -13.14 18.52 0.81
C SER A 54 -14.36 17.59 0.71
N SER A 55 -14.20 16.45 0.05
CA SER A 55 -15.28 15.50 -0.26
C SER A 55 -15.30 14.27 0.65
N ALA A 56 -14.15 13.88 1.22
CA ALA A 56 -14.00 12.62 1.94
C ALA A 56 -12.98 12.72 3.06
N ASP A 57 -13.36 12.19 4.24
CA ASP A 57 -12.50 12.13 5.42
C ASP A 57 -11.44 11.05 5.26
N LEU A 58 -10.20 11.43 4.98
CA LEU A 58 -9.04 10.56 4.97
C LEU A 58 -8.25 10.69 6.28
N ASP A 59 -7.55 9.62 6.66
CA ASP A 59 -6.66 9.60 7.82
C ASP A 59 -5.19 9.62 7.42
N MET A 60 -4.86 9.30 6.16
CA MET A 60 -3.49 9.21 5.65
C MET A 60 -3.48 9.40 4.13
N ILE A 61 -2.40 9.98 3.61
CA ILE A 61 -2.15 10.09 2.16
C ILE A 61 -1.03 9.13 1.77
N GLN A 62 -1.29 8.29 0.76
CA GLN A 62 -0.28 7.46 0.12
C GLN A 62 0.17 8.09 -1.19
N LEU A 63 1.48 8.34 -1.33
CA LEU A 63 2.10 8.90 -2.51
C LEU A 63 2.85 7.79 -3.27
N HIS A 64 2.31 7.39 -4.41
CA HIS A 64 2.75 6.21 -5.17
C HIS A 64 3.44 6.55 -6.49
N GLY A 65 3.74 7.82 -6.71
CA GLY A 65 4.44 8.35 -7.89
C GLY A 65 5.93 8.62 -7.68
N HIS A 66 6.41 9.63 -8.40
CA HIS A 66 7.81 10.10 -8.36
C HIS A 66 7.95 11.40 -7.55
N GLU A 67 7.08 11.58 -6.55
CA GLU A 67 7.08 12.76 -5.70
C GLU A 67 8.45 12.89 -5.00
N LYS A 68 9.06 14.07 -5.12
CA LYS A 68 10.33 14.42 -4.46
C LYS A 68 10.11 14.70 -2.96
N PRO A 69 11.15 14.63 -2.12
CA PRO A 69 11.05 14.98 -0.69
C PRO A 69 10.44 16.36 -0.44
N SER A 70 10.80 17.37 -1.24
CA SER A 70 10.21 18.73 -1.15
C SER A 70 8.70 18.70 -1.39
N ARG A 71 8.25 17.92 -2.40
CA ARG A 71 6.83 17.80 -2.70
C ARG A 71 6.04 17.11 -1.59
N ILE A 72 6.65 16.14 -0.89
CA ILE A 72 6.03 15.50 0.28
C ILE A 72 5.78 16.54 1.38
N LEU A 73 6.75 17.42 1.66
CA LEU A 73 6.59 18.47 2.67
C LEU A 73 5.49 19.47 2.31
N GLU A 74 5.36 19.83 1.02
CA GLU A 74 4.27 20.68 0.53
C GLU A 74 2.90 20.01 0.76
N ILE A 75 2.76 18.74 0.33
CA ILE A 75 1.53 17.98 0.51
C ILE A 75 1.18 17.82 1.98
N LYS A 76 2.16 17.53 2.82
CA LYS A 76 1.96 17.40 4.27
C LYS A 76 1.46 18.71 4.90
N LYS A 77 1.95 19.85 4.40
CA LYS A 77 1.51 21.18 4.83
C LYS A 77 0.06 21.47 4.40
N VAL A 78 -0.33 21.08 3.20
CA VAL A 78 -1.69 21.30 2.67
C VAL A 78 -2.69 20.36 3.34
N SER A 79 -2.36 19.07 3.40
CA SER A 79 -3.29 18.05 3.89
C SER A 79 -3.39 17.95 5.40
N GLN A 80 -2.33 18.31 6.13
CA GLN A 80 -2.18 18.08 7.58
C GLN A 80 -2.32 16.60 7.99
N LEU A 81 -2.12 15.68 7.03
CA LEU A 81 -2.25 14.23 7.23
C LEU A 81 -0.89 13.54 7.19
N PRO A 82 -0.73 12.38 7.87
CA PRO A 82 0.43 11.53 7.73
C PRO A 82 0.63 11.07 6.29
N ILE A 83 1.90 10.95 5.88
CA ILE A 83 2.28 10.55 4.53
C ILE A 83 2.90 9.15 4.53
N LEU A 84 2.33 8.25 3.73
CA LEU A 84 2.85 6.96 3.37
C LEU A 84 3.51 7.05 1.98
N LYS A 85 4.86 7.01 1.91
CA LYS A 85 5.57 7.08 0.63
C LYS A 85 5.86 5.69 0.09
N ALA A 86 5.38 5.40 -1.12
CA ALA A 86 5.71 4.18 -1.84
C ALA A 86 7.09 4.28 -2.51
N ILE A 87 7.92 3.27 -2.24
CA ILE A 87 9.27 3.09 -2.80
C ILE A 87 9.26 1.86 -3.71
N LYS A 88 9.67 2.03 -4.96
CA LYS A 88 9.75 0.96 -5.94
C LYS A 88 11.05 0.18 -5.78
N LEU A 89 10.96 -1.13 -5.53
CA LEU A 89 12.12 -2.01 -5.38
C LEU A 89 12.21 -3.05 -6.50
N ASP A 90 13.39 -3.19 -7.04
CA ASP A 90 13.85 -4.30 -7.89
C ASP A 90 15.21 -4.80 -7.41
N LYS A 91 16.09 -3.88 -7.02
CA LYS A 91 17.48 -4.17 -6.64
C LYS A 91 17.89 -3.40 -5.38
N GLN A 92 18.98 -3.85 -4.76
CA GLN A 92 19.55 -3.23 -3.56
C GLN A 92 19.80 -1.70 -3.70
N LYS A 93 20.15 -1.22 -4.90
CA LYS A 93 20.32 0.21 -5.14
C LYS A 93 19.03 1.02 -4.97
N ASP A 94 17.88 0.41 -5.27
CA ASP A 94 16.59 1.10 -5.17
C ASP A 94 16.22 1.31 -3.68
N LEU A 95 16.66 0.41 -2.79
CA LEU A 95 16.47 0.58 -1.35
C LEU A 95 17.24 1.79 -0.78
N LYS A 96 18.37 2.17 -1.41
CA LYS A 96 19.12 3.35 -0.98
C LYS A 96 18.32 4.64 -1.15
N SER A 97 17.45 4.70 -2.16
CA SER A 97 16.60 5.88 -2.41
C SER A 97 15.52 6.08 -1.33
N ALA A 98 15.20 5.05 -0.55
CA ALA A 98 14.28 5.21 0.59
C ALA A 98 14.80 6.20 1.64
N LYS A 99 16.14 6.35 1.75
CA LYS A 99 16.77 7.25 2.71
C LYS A 99 16.39 8.73 2.49
N ASP A 100 16.12 9.10 1.24
CA ASP A 100 15.75 10.48 0.89
C ASP A 100 14.40 10.88 1.51
N PHE A 101 13.62 9.91 1.99
CA PHE A 101 12.28 10.11 2.52
C PHE A 101 12.18 9.95 4.04
N TYR A 102 13.26 9.53 4.73
CA TYR A 102 13.22 9.24 6.16
C TYR A 102 12.83 10.43 7.03
N ASP A 103 13.21 11.64 6.62
CA ASP A 103 12.95 12.87 7.38
C ASP A 103 11.64 13.57 6.97
N VAL A 104 10.97 13.10 5.91
CA VAL A 104 9.80 13.79 5.34
C VAL A 104 8.53 12.95 5.33
N ALA A 105 8.64 11.63 5.20
CA ALA A 105 7.51 10.72 5.27
C ALA A 105 7.27 10.24 6.71
N ASP A 106 6.06 9.78 7.01
CA ASP A 106 5.71 9.17 8.30
C ASP A 106 5.76 7.65 8.23
N HIS A 107 5.49 7.09 7.05
CA HIS A 107 5.52 5.65 6.77
C HIS A 107 6.11 5.41 5.38
N LEU A 108 6.67 4.21 5.18
CA LEU A 108 7.12 3.75 3.87
C LEU A 108 6.32 2.52 3.43
N LEU A 109 6.11 2.39 2.12
CA LEU A 109 5.58 1.20 1.50
C LEU A 109 6.57 0.71 0.44
N PHE A 110 7.00 -0.52 0.54
CA PHE A 110 7.90 -1.13 -0.44
C PHE A 110 7.10 -1.97 -1.43
N ASP A 111 7.06 -1.50 -2.67
CA ASP A 111 6.32 -2.14 -3.77
C ASP A 111 7.28 -2.58 -4.87
N SER A 112 6.88 -3.56 -5.67
CA SER A 112 7.64 -4.04 -6.81
C SER A 112 7.79 -2.97 -7.89
N LYS A 113 8.97 -2.90 -8.47
CA LYS A 113 9.23 -2.11 -9.66
C LYS A 113 8.81 -2.91 -10.90
N ALA A 114 7.88 -2.38 -11.67
CA ALA A 114 7.50 -2.99 -12.93
C ALA A 114 8.70 -3.05 -13.89
N PRO A 115 8.94 -4.20 -14.56
CA PRO A 115 9.99 -4.29 -15.58
C PRO A 115 9.75 -3.28 -16.70
N ALA A 116 10.82 -2.71 -17.24
CA ALA A 116 10.74 -1.76 -18.37
C ALA A 116 10.09 -2.36 -19.63
N THR A 117 10.06 -3.69 -19.73
CA THR A 117 9.41 -4.43 -20.83
C THR A 117 7.90 -4.49 -20.70
N LEU A 118 7.35 -4.21 -19.53
CA LEU A 118 5.90 -4.21 -19.31
C LEU A 118 5.29 -2.92 -19.85
N LYS A 119 4.67 -3.01 -21.02
CA LYS A 119 3.93 -1.89 -21.62
C LYS A 119 2.72 -1.55 -20.75
N ASN A 120 2.46 -0.25 -20.57
CA ASN A 120 1.33 0.27 -19.77
C ASN A 120 1.36 -0.15 -18.29
N ALA A 121 2.55 -0.36 -17.71
CA ALA A 121 2.67 -0.64 -16.29
C ALA A 121 2.10 0.51 -15.45
N LEU A 122 1.23 0.17 -14.50
CA LEU A 122 0.74 1.12 -13.51
C LEU A 122 1.80 1.35 -12.43
N PRO A 123 1.73 2.47 -11.70
CA PRO A 123 2.59 2.70 -10.54
C PRO A 123 2.53 1.58 -9.49
N GLY A 124 1.38 0.90 -9.34
CA GLY A 124 1.20 -0.25 -8.46
C GLY A 124 0.17 -1.24 -9.00
N GLY A 125 0.05 -2.40 -8.32
CA GLY A 125 -0.97 -3.40 -8.65
C GLY A 125 -0.71 -4.20 -9.92
N ASN A 126 0.56 -4.35 -10.33
CA ASN A 126 0.96 -5.10 -11.52
C ASN A 126 1.10 -6.62 -11.27
N ALA A 127 0.79 -7.11 -10.09
CA ALA A 127 0.92 -8.52 -9.68
C ALA A 127 2.35 -9.10 -9.83
N ILE A 128 3.38 -8.25 -9.69
CA ILE A 128 4.79 -8.61 -9.79
C ILE A 128 5.39 -8.53 -8.39
N SER A 129 6.26 -9.47 -8.04
CA SER A 129 7.06 -9.44 -6.80
C SER A 129 8.53 -9.14 -7.10
N PHE A 130 9.25 -8.69 -6.08
CA PHE A 130 10.69 -8.50 -6.08
C PHE A 130 11.35 -9.46 -5.08
N ASP A 131 12.68 -9.46 -4.98
CA ASP A 131 13.40 -10.23 -3.96
C ASP A 131 13.18 -9.61 -2.58
N TRP A 132 12.29 -10.21 -1.78
CA TRP A 132 11.93 -9.73 -0.45
C TRP A 132 13.07 -9.77 0.56
N GLN A 133 14.13 -10.57 0.31
CA GLN A 133 15.31 -10.62 1.17
C GLN A 133 16.06 -9.28 1.23
N LEU A 134 15.87 -8.42 0.24
CA LEU A 134 16.40 -7.05 0.22
C LEU A 134 16.01 -6.25 1.47
N LEU A 135 14.83 -6.55 2.06
CA LEU A 135 14.32 -5.84 3.23
C LEU A 135 14.74 -6.49 4.56
N ARG A 136 15.12 -7.78 4.58
CA ARG A 136 15.36 -8.58 5.78
C ARG A 136 16.29 -7.93 6.79
N HIS A 137 17.35 -7.29 6.31
CA HIS A 137 18.39 -6.67 7.14
C HIS A 137 18.47 -5.16 6.93
N ALA A 138 17.48 -4.58 6.26
CA ALA A 138 17.42 -3.16 6.03
C ALA A 138 17.12 -2.42 7.34
N LYS A 139 17.97 -1.44 7.70
CA LYS A 139 17.73 -0.56 8.83
C LYS A 139 16.81 0.58 8.38
N ILE A 140 15.51 0.38 8.49
CA ILE A 140 14.47 1.35 8.13
C ILE A 140 13.98 1.99 9.43
N PRO A 141 14.17 3.31 9.61
CA PRO A 141 13.83 3.98 10.87
C PRO A 141 12.34 4.28 11.03
N LEU A 142 11.58 4.17 9.94
CA LEU A 142 10.14 4.45 9.91
C LEU A 142 9.32 3.16 9.92
N PRO A 143 8.08 3.19 10.42
CA PRO A 143 7.11 2.13 10.16
C PRO A 143 6.99 1.88 8.65
N TRP A 144 6.91 0.61 8.25
CA TRP A 144 6.83 0.29 6.83
C TRP A 144 5.92 -0.89 6.52
N MET A 145 5.44 -0.94 5.29
CA MET A 145 4.55 -1.96 4.74
C MET A 145 5.20 -2.65 3.56
N LEU A 146 4.99 -3.96 3.44
CA LEU A 146 5.36 -4.73 2.26
C LEU A 146 4.18 -4.80 1.29
N ALA A 147 4.42 -4.44 0.05
CA ALA A 147 3.52 -4.57 -1.08
C ALA A 147 4.20 -5.33 -2.24
N GLY A 148 3.59 -5.33 -3.41
CA GLY A 148 4.15 -5.89 -4.64
C GLY A 148 3.81 -7.37 -4.84
N GLY A 149 2.72 -7.64 -5.59
CA GLY A 149 2.32 -8.96 -6.02
C GLY A 149 1.93 -9.94 -4.91
N LEU A 150 1.63 -9.44 -3.71
CA LEU A 150 1.21 -10.29 -2.60
C LEU A 150 -0.14 -10.95 -2.90
N ASN A 151 -0.25 -12.21 -2.51
CA ASN A 151 -1.46 -13.00 -2.59
C ASN A 151 -1.38 -14.16 -1.57
N ILE A 152 -2.45 -14.94 -1.44
CA ILE A 152 -2.53 -16.02 -0.47
C ILE A 152 -1.43 -17.10 -0.65
N SER A 153 -0.96 -17.34 -1.87
CA SER A 153 0.04 -18.39 -2.14
C SER A 153 1.47 -18.00 -1.79
N ASN A 154 1.75 -16.68 -1.63
CA ASN A 154 3.10 -16.19 -1.40
C ASN A 154 3.29 -15.40 -0.11
N ILE A 155 2.21 -15.04 0.57
CA ILE A 155 2.22 -14.16 1.75
C ILE A 155 3.12 -14.69 2.89
N ALA A 156 3.07 -15.98 3.21
CA ALA A 156 3.90 -16.58 4.26
C ALA A 156 5.39 -16.45 3.92
N LYS A 157 5.77 -16.81 2.68
CA LYS A 157 7.14 -16.66 2.19
C LYS A 157 7.58 -15.18 2.19
N ALA A 158 6.73 -14.28 1.72
CA ALA A 158 7.01 -12.85 1.67
C ALA A 158 7.30 -12.28 3.05
N THR A 159 6.46 -12.58 4.05
CA THR A 159 6.62 -12.16 5.44
C THR A 159 7.91 -12.69 6.06
N ILE A 160 8.17 -13.98 5.94
CA ILE A 160 9.39 -14.61 6.48
C ILE A 160 10.64 -14.04 5.81
N SER A 161 10.63 -13.88 4.49
CA SER A 161 11.82 -13.42 3.75
C SER A 161 12.13 -11.95 3.99
N SER A 162 11.11 -11.09 4.09
CA SER A 162 11.29 -9.65 4.29
C SER A 162 11.43 -9.24 5.75
N GLY A 163 10.80 -9.99 6.67
CA GLY A 163 10.61 -9.58 8.07
C GLY A 163 9.49 -8.53 8.24
N ALA A 164 8.60 -8.38 7.24
CA ALA A 164 7.50 -7.43 7.30
C ALA A 164 6.47 -7.80 8.37
N THR A 165 6.01 -6.81 9.11
CA THR A 165 4.91 -6.92 10.10
C THR A 165 3.61 -6.30 9.61
N THR A 166 3.66 -5.54 8.52
CA THR A 166 2.49 -4.91 7.89
C THR A 166 2.52 -5.18 6.39
N LEU A 167 1.40 -5.62 5.85
CA LEU A 167 1.28 -6.09 4.46
C LEU A 167 0.19 -5.31 3.74
N ASP A 168 0.47 -4.92 2.49
CA ASP A 168 -0.48 -4.29 1.57
C ASP A 168 -0.78 -5.19 0.39
N VAL A 169 -2.06 -5.41 0.12
CA VAL A 169 -2.52 -6.23 -1.01
C VAL A 169 -3.55 -5.48 -1.84
N SER A 170 -3.36 -5.50 -3.15
CA SER A 170 -4.34 -4.95 -4.09
C SER A 170 -4.82 -6.00 -5.09
N SER A 171 -4.04 -6.28 -6.13
CA SER A 171 -4.42 -7.22 -7.20
C SER A 171 -4.59 -8.67 -6.73
N GLY A 172 -3.85 -9.10 -5.69
CA GLY A 172 -3.91 -10.47 -5.16
C GLY A 172 -5.24 -10.85 -4.50
N VAL A 173 -6.14 -9.90 -4.32
CA VAL A 173 -7.51 -10.11 -3.81
C VAL A 173 -8.57 -9.58 -4.78
N GLU A 174 -8.24 -9.54 -6.07
CA GLU A 174 -9.14 -9.12 -7.14
C GLU A 174 -9.54 -10.30 -8.03
N ARG A 175 -10.80 -10.31 -8.46
CA ARG A 175 -11.29 -11.25 -9.48
C ARG A 175 -10.87 -10.82 -10.88
N VAL A 176 -10.94 -9.53 -11.14
CA VAL A 176 -10.42 -8.83 -12.33
C VAL A 176 -9.91 -7.46 -11.88
N PRO A 177 -9.03 -6.79 -12.64
CA PRO A 177 -8.48 -5.48 -12.24
C PRO A 177 -9.56 -4.49 -11.83
N GLY A 178 -9.45 -3.97 -10.60
CA GLY A 178 -10.41 -3.02 -9.99
C GLY A 178 -11.60 -3.66 -9.29
N VAL A 179 -11.82 -4.97 -9.39
CA VAL A 179 -12.96 -5.67 -8.77
C VAL A 179 -12.48 -6.61 -7.68
N LYS A 180 -12.62 -6.21 -6.43
CA LYS A 180 -12.26 -7.02 -5.26
C LYS A 180 -13.15 -8.26 -5.12
N ASP A 181 -12.55 -9.36 -4.70
CA ASP A 181 -13.24 -10.61 -4.36
C ASP A 181 -13.28 -10.80 -2.84
N LEU A 182 -14.47 -10.87 -2.29
CA LEU A 182 -14.66 -11.00 -0.84
C LEU A 182 -14.03 -12.28 -0.28
N ASN A 183 -14.12 -13.39 -0.99
CA ASN A 183 -13.54 -14.65 -0.55
C ASN A 183 -12.01 -14.61 -0.54
N LEU A 184 -11.40 -13.96 -1.55
CA LEU A 184 -9.95 -13.76 -1.58
C LEU A 184 -9.49 -12.83 -0.45
N ILE A 185 -10.25 -11.76 -0.16
CA ILE A 185 -9.96 -10.87 0.98
C ILE A 185 -10.00 -11.65 2.29
N LEU A 186 -11.05 -12.42 2.52
CA LEU A 186 -11.20 -13.20 3.76
C LEU A 186 -10.08 -14.23 3.92
N LYS A 187 -9.76 -14.97 2.85
CA LYS A 187 -8.66 -15.94 2.86
C LYS A 187 -7.31 -15.28 3.14
N PHE A 188 -7.06 -14.12 2.51
CA PHE A 188 -5.83 -13.36 2.72
C PHE A 188 -5.69 -12.90 4.18
N LEU A 189 -6.73 -12.26 4.73
CA LEU A 189 -6.71 -11.77 6.12
C LEU A 189 -6.60 -12.88 7.15
N ASN A 190 -7.21 -14.05 6.90
CA ASN A 190 -7.05 -15.21 7.77
C ASN A 190 -5.62 -15.76 7.71
N ALA A 191 -5.01 -15.86 6.52
CA ALA A 191 -3.62 -16.27 6.39
C ALA A 191 -2.64 -15.32 7.10
N VAL A 192 -2.90 -13.99 7.10
CA VAL A 192 -2.11 -13.03 7.89
C VAL A 192 -2.21 -13.35 9.38
N LYS A 193 -3.42 -13.57 9.91
CA LYS A 193 -3.62 -13.90 11.34
C LYS A 193 -2.90 -15.20 11.75
N GLU A 194 -2.88 -16.20 10.87
CA GLU A 194 -2.17 -17.46 11.10
C GLU A 194 -0.64 -17.25 11.18
N ILE A 195 -0.09 -16.38 10.34
CA ILE A 195 1.34 -16.04 10.37
C ILE A 195 1.72 -15.30 11.66
N GLU A 196 0.87 -14.39 12.14
CA GLU A 196 1.07 -13.64 13.39
C GLU A 196 0.97 -14.53 14.64
N ASN A 197 0.17 -15.60 14.59
CA ASN A 197 -0.07 -16.54 15.70
C ASN A 197 0.31 -17.98 15.34
N PRO A 198 1.60 -18.31 15.20
CA PRO A 198 2.06 -19.64 14.77
C PRO A 198 1.72 -20.79 15.76
N LYS A 199 1.20 -20.48 16.95
CA LYS A 199 0.77 -21.50 17.94
C LYS A 199 -0.49 -22.27 17.52
N SER A 200 -1.26 -21.81 16.54
CA SER A 200 -2.42 -22.53 16.00
C SER A 200 -2.05 -23.65 15.02
N LEU A 201 -0.79 -23.73 14.58
CA LEU A 201 -0.30 -24.74 13.63
C LEU A 201 0.32 -25.99 14.30
N ILE A 202 0.36 -26.08 15.64
CA ILE A 202 1.05 -27.18 16.35
C ILE A 202 0.10 -28.25 16.89
N ASN A 203 -1.17 -28.24 16.56
CA ASN A 203 -2.11 -29.30 16.95
C ASN A 203 -2.74 -29.98 15.73
N ILE A 204 -1.92 -30.75 14.99
CA ILE A 204 -2.38 -31.88 14.18
C ILE A 204 -1.40 -33.03 14.46
N GLU A 205 -1.66 -33.79 15.51
CA GLU A 205 -1.30 -35.18 15.61
C GLU A 205 -2.43 -36.05 15.05
#